data_9ee6c3221552b507b3b642346f6872ef
#
_entry.id   9ee6c3221552b507b3b642346f6872ef
#
_cell.length_a   1.000
_cell.length_b   1.000
_cell.length_c   1.000
_cell.angle_alpha   90.00
_cell.angle_beta   90.00
_cell.angle_gamma   90.00
#
_symmetry.space_group_name_H-M   'P 1'
#
loop_
_entity.id
_entity.type
_entity.pdbx_description
1 polymer ?
#
loop_
_entity_poly.entity_id
_entity_poly.type
_entity_poly.pdbx_seq_one_letter_code
_entity_poly.pdbx_strand_id
1 'polypeptide(L)'
;MRDLLETLDAWRAEGVGTGRAVVVRTFGSAPRPEGAVLLVADDGRLMGSVSGGCVEGAAAEEIERARRTGNARVIRYGISDEEAWDVGLACGGTIDVLVQPDVPGAVATAAAGSIGPRGRSVAVATPLPADAPPAEFGAHQPGAGEPPGAPVLIGPAGELLDGTTGDPDGDAALGAAAARILDDGRSRTIDVAGRAWFVEAFPVRPRLVVVGAVEVARSLVRYARELGYETVVVDGRASFATPERFPEVDRIIVAWPDEAFEALDVGPNDAVAILSHDPKFDEPAIVEAIRRGCRYVGAVGSRKTQSDRRARLRDAGLEDAEISLVRGPIGLDLGGRDPAETALAVMAEIVASRRGGSGIPMRERLAAELAAAG
;
A
#
# COMPACT_ATOMS: atom_id res chain seq x y z
N MET A 1 -8.05 -5.35 2.82
CA MET A 1 -8.82 -6.31 1.99
C MET A 1 -7.96 -7.47 1.47
N ARG A 2 -6.75 -7.23 0.95
CA ARG A 2 -5.87 -8.33 0.47
C ARG A 2 -5.59 -9.39 1.53
N ASP A 3 -5.23 -8.95 2.74
CA ASP A 3 -4.89 -9.82 3.87
C ASP A 3 -6.10 -10.65 4.38
N LEU A 4 -7.29 -10.36 3.86
CA LEU A 4 -8.55 -11.01 4.23
C LEU A 4 -9.11 -11.92 3.13
N LEU A 5 -8.45 -11.99 1.97
CA LEU A 5 -8.96 -12.77 0.83
C LEU A 5 -9.01 -14.26 1.12
N GLU A 6 -7.97 -14.82 1.71
CA GLU A 6 -7.95 -16.26 2.06
C GLU A 6 -9.11 -16.62 3.00
N THR A 7 -9.38 -15.77 3.98
CA THR A 7 -10.52 -15.96 4.90
C THR A 7 -11.85 -15.83 4.19
N LEU A 8 -11.98 -14.80 3.32
CA LEU A 8 -13.21 -14.59 2.54
C LEU A 8 -13.49 -15.76 1.61
N ASP A 9 -12.46 -16.28 0.93
CA ASP A 9 -12.59 -17.41 0.02
C ASP A 9 -12.90 -18.71 0.77
N ALA A 10 -12.32 -18.92 1.96
CA ALA A 10 -12.65 -20.04 2.82
C ALA A 10 -14.13 -19.99 3.26
N TRP A 11 -14.62 -18.84 3.74
CA TRP A 11 -16.03 -18.69 4.14
C TRP A 11 -17.00 -18.84 2.97
N ARG A 12 -16.64 -18.35 1.80
CA ARG A 12 -17.42 -18.57 0.56
C ARG A 12 -17.50 -20.05 0.17
N ALA A 13 -16.38 -20.78 0.29
CA ALA A 13 -16.34 -22.22 0.01
C ALA A 13 -17.20 -23.03 1.01
N GLU A 14 -17.34 -22.54 2.23
CA GLU A 14 -18.27 -23.10 3.25
C GLU A 14 -19.73 -22.71 3.00
N GLY A 15 -20.02 -21.84 2.02
CA GLY A 15 -21.36 -21.32 1.73
C GLY A 15 -21.83 -20.26 2.72
N VAL A 16 -20.91 -19.67 3.49
CA VAL A 16 -21.23 -18.66 4.52
C VAL A 16 -21.23 -17.26 3.87
N GLY A 17 -22.33 -16.54 4.01
CA GLY A 17 -22.44 -15.17 3.57
C GLY A 17 -21.58 -14.24 4.43
N THR A 18 -21.07 -13.16 3.83
CA THR A 18 -20.11 -12.28 4.50
C THR A 18 -20.43 -10.84 4.19
N GLY A 19 -20.79 -10.06 5.21
CA GLY A 19 -20.91 -8.62 5.12
C GLY A 19 -19.59 -7.91 5.43
N ARG A 20 -19.52 -6.62 5.13
CA ARG A 20 -18.29 -5.82 5.20
C ARG A 20 -18.54 -4.45 5.82
N ALA A 21 -17.58 -4.00 6.67
CA ALA A 21 -17.41 -2.61 7.05
C ALA A 21 -16.03 -2.13 6.59
N VAL A 22 -15.93 -0.90 6.06
CA VAL A 22 -14.67 -0.30 5.60
C VAL A 22 -14.58 1.15 6.04
N VAL A 23 -13.41 1.56 6.56
CA VAL A 23 -13.15 2.97 6.92
C VAL A 23 -13.06 3.80 5.65
N VAL A 24 -13.93 4.78 5.50
CA VAL A 24 -14.00 5.65 4.31
C VAL A 24 -13.51 7.06 4.56
N ARG A 25 -13.50 7.54 5.81
CA ARG A 25 -12.91 8.81 6.23
C ARG A 25 -12.37 8.70 7.65
N THR A 26 -11.34 9.48 7.93
CA THR A 26 -10.73 9.58 9.25
C THR A 26 -10.57 11.04 9.66
N PHE A 27 -10.81 11.34 10.95
CA PHE A 27 -10.67 12.67 11.53
C PHE A 27 -9.86 12.58 12.82
N GLY A 28 -8.85 13.43 12.97
CA GLY A 28 -7.97 13.40 14.13
C GLY A 28 -7.11 12.15 14.21
N SER A 29 -6.88 11.64 15.43
CA SER A 29 -6.01 10.48 15.68
C SER A 29 -6.77 9.16 15.51
N ALA A 30 -7.13 8.81 14.29
CA ALA A 30 -7.80 7.55 14.01
C ALA A 30 -6.83 6.35 14.14
N PRO A 31 -7.25 5.23 14.77
CA PRO A 31 -6.38 4.08 15.02
C PRO A 31 -6.11 3.26 13.75
N ARG A 32 -6.98 3.35 12.75
CA ARG A 32 -6.86 2.63 11.48
C ARG A 32 -7.03 3.59 10.31
N PRO A 33 -6.28 3.42 9.23
CA PRO A 33 -6.37 4.28 8.04
C PRO A 33 -7.63 3.98 7.22
N GLU A 34 -7.99 4.88 6.31
CA GLU A 34 -8.97 4.64 5.27
C GLU A 34 -8.62 3.39 4.46
N GLY A 35 -9.62 2.58 4.15
CA GLY A 35 -9.44 1.27 3.53
C GLY A 35 -9.24 0.11 4.52
N ALA A 36 -9.17 0.37 5.83
CA ALA A 36 -9.21 -0.69 6.83
C ALA A 36 -10.58 -1.39 6.82
N VAL A 37 -10.57 -2.72 6.88
CA VAL A 37 -11.77 -3.56 6.66
C VAL A 37 -12.01 -4.49 7.83
N LEU A 38 -13.29 -4.64 8.19
CA LEU A 38 -13.83 -5.71 9.03
C LEU A 38 -14.78 -6.56 8.17
N LEU A 39 -14.60 -7.86 8.18
CA LEU A 39 -15.52 -8.84 7.61
C LEU A 39 -16.29 -9.53 8.75
N VAL A 40 -17.58 -9.74 8.52
CA VAL A 40 -18.47 -10.45 9.45
C VAL A 40 -19.22 -11.53 8.67
N ALA A 41 -19.03 -12.77 9.09
CA ALA A 41 -19.70 -13.94 8.54
C ALA A 41 -21.09 -14.15 9.19
N ASP A 42 -22.02 -14.80 8.49
CA ASP A 42 -23.39 -15.09 8.99
C ASP A 42 -23.42 -15.93 10.27
N ASP A 43 -22.35 -16.68 10.54
CA ASP A 43 -22.19 -17.49 11.74
C ASP A 43 -21.51 -16.73 12.90
N GLY A 44 -21.31 -15.42 12.75
CA GLY A 44 -20.75 -14.54 13.77
C GLY A 44 -19.22 -14.49 13.82
N ARG A 45 -18.50 -15.19 12.93
CA ARG A 45 -17.03 -15.05 12.80
C ARG A 45 -16.67 -13.66 12.29
N LEU A 46 -15.59 -13.12 12.84
CA LEU A 46 -15.08 -11.78 12.52
C LEU A 46 -13.62 -11.89 12.03
N MET A 47 -13.26 -11.08 11.01
CA MET A 47 -11.87 -10.98 10.57
C MET A 47 -11.55 -9.55 10.12
N GLY A 48 -10.38 -9.06 10.48
CA GLY A 48 -9.97 -7.67 10.23
C GLY A 48 -10.38 -6.70 11.33
N SER A 49 -10.25 -5.39 11.08
CA SER A 49 -10.56 -4.36 12.07
C SER A 49 -10.69 -2.99 11.42
N VAL A 50 -11.62 -2.17 11.90
CA VAL A 50 -11.83 -0.76 11.50
C VAL A 50 -11.33 0.23 12.56
N SER A 51 -11.19 -0.20 13.83
CA SER A 51 -10.83 0.70 14.93
C SER A 51 -9.74 0.17 15.88
N GLY A 52 -9.34 -1.09 15.71
CA GLY A 52 -8.42 -1.74 16.65
C GLY A 52 -9.09 -2.31 17.91
N GLY A 53 -10.41 -2.55 17.89
CA GLY A 53 -11.17 -3.20 18.96
C GLY A 53 -12.25 -2.34 19.62
N CYS A 54 -12.32 -1.04 19.28
CA CYS A 54 -13.25 -0.13 19.97
C CYS A 54 -14.71 -0.23 19.47
N VAL A 55 -14.91 -0.31 18.14
CA VAL A 55 -16.26 -0.25 17.53
C VAL A 55 -16.62 -1.50 16.72
N GLU A 56 -15.81 -2.54 16.74
CA GLU A 56 -16.02 -3.76 15.94
C GLU A 56 -17.36 -4.43 16.26
N GLY A 57 -17.78 -4.46 17.52
CA GLY A 57 -19.08 -5.00 17.91
C GLY A 57 -20.26 -4.22 17.31
N ALA A 58 -20.24 -2.90 17.44
CA ALA A 58 -21.26 -2.04 16.85
C ALA A 58 -21.24 -2.11 15.30
N ALA A 59 -20.07 -2.17 14.69
CA ALA A 59 -19.96 -2.36 13.25
C ALA A 59 -20.50 -3.71 12.79
N ALA A 60 -20.32 -4.77 13.57
CA ALA A 60 -20.89 -6.08 13.29
C ALA A 60 -22.44 -6.07 13.33
N GLU A 61 -23.03 -5.45 14.34
CA GLU A 61 -24.50 -5.29 14.44
C GLU A 61 -25.07 -4.51 13.24
N GLU A 62 -24.35 -3.47 12.78
CA GLU A 62 -24.76 -2.70 11.61
C GLU A 62 -24.60 -3.49 10.31
N ILE A 63 -23.60 -4.38 10.20
CA ILE A 63 -23.47 -5.31 9.07
C ILE A 63 -24.66 -6.26 9.04
N GLU A 64 -25.05 -6.84 10.17
CA GLU A 64 -26.24 -7.70 10.25
C GLU A 64 -27.52 -6.93 9.85
N ARG A 65 -27.66 -5.67 10.27
CA ARG A 65 -28.77 -4.82 9.84
C ARG A 65 -28.75 -4.59 8.33
N ALA A 66 -27.59 -4.24 7.76
CA ALA A 66 -27.41 -4.06 6.32
C ALA A 66 -27.82 -5.32 5.54
N ARG A 67 -27.44 -6.50 6.02
CA ARG A 67 -27.81 -7.78 5.41
C ARG A 67 -29.31 -8.04 5.45
N ARG A 68 -29.99 -7.70 6.56
CA ARG A 68 -31.47 -7.83 6.65
C ARG A 68 -32.22 -6.87 5.74
N THR A 69 -31.70 -5.65 5.53
CA THR A 69 -32.38 -4.61 4.74
C THR A 69 -31.94 -4.59 3.28
N GLY A 70 -30.77 -5.17 2.94
CA GLY A 70 -30.15 -5.04 1.65
C GLY A 70 -29.49 -3.68 1.38
N ASN A 71 -29.50 -2.76 2.37
CA ASN A 71 -29.02 -1.39 2.22
C ASN A 71 -27.61 -1.21 2.77
N ALA A 72 -26.78 -0.46 2.04
CA ALA A 72 -25.52 0.06 2.55
C ALA A 72 -25.75 1.40 3.26
N ARG A 73 -24.89 1.73 4.24
CA ARG A 73 -24.94 3.01 4.97
C ARG A 73 -23.54 3.42 5.43
N VAL A 74 -23.35 4.72 5.66
CA VAL A 74 -22.14 5.23 6.30
C VAL A 74 -22.47 5.64 7.73
N ILE A 75 -21.69 5.15 8.68
CA ILE A 75 -21.87 5.40 10.11
C ILE A 75 -20.63 6.12 10.63
N ARG A 76 -20.85 7.21 11.36
CA ARG A 76 -19.80 7.97 12.04
C ARG A 76 -19.64 7.48 13.47
N TYR A 77 -18.44 7.01 13.81
CA TYR A 77 -18.04 6.66 15.16
C TYR A 77 -17.04 7.70 15.68
N GLY A 78 -17.31 8.31 16.82
CA GLY A 78 -16.45 9.35 17.43
C GLY A 78 -16.87 9.73 18.83
N ILE A 79 -16.16 10.68 19.46
CA ILE A 79 -16.30 11.05 20.90
C ILE A 79 -17.48 11.99 21.20
N SER A 80 -18.31 12.44 20.25
CA SER A 80 -19.14 13.62 20.41
C SER A 80 -20.58 13.42 20.90
N ASP A 81 -21.02 12.22 21.28
CA ASP A 81 -22.38 12.04 21.81
C ASP A 81 -22.36 11.56 23.26
N GLU A 82 -23.05 12.28 24.14
CA GLU A 82 -23.24 11.89 25.55
C GLU A 82 -23.87 10.49 25.72
N GLU A 83 -24.50 9.96 24.64
CA GLU A 83 -25.03 8.59 24.56
C GLU A 83 -24.00 7.56 24.04
N ALA A 84 -22.84 8.01 23.50
CA ALA A 84 -21.80 7.16 22.91
C ALA A 84 -20.74 6.68 23.93
N TRP A 85 -20.96 6.81 25.21
CA TRP A 85 -20.07 6.33 26.26
C TRP A 85 -19.83 4.81 26.19
N ASP A 86 -20.71 4.07 25.53
CA ASP A 86 -20.56 2.62 25.35
C ASP A 86 -19.78 2.24 24.07
N VAL A 87 -19.55 3.16 23.09
CA VAL A 87 -18.97 2.84 21.77
C VAL A 87 -18.00 3.91 21.24
N GLY A 88 -17.31 4.63 22.10
CA GLY A 88 -16.35 5.67 21.70
C GLY A 88 -14.96 5.14 21.35
N LEU A 89 -14.24 5.85 20.44
CA LEU A 89 -12.84 5.56 20.15
C LEU A 89 -11.96 6.08 21.30
N ALA A 90 -11.31 5.18 22.02
CA ALA A 90 -10.42 5.50 23.14
C ALA A 90 -9.24 6.43 22.77
N CYS A 91 -8.91 6.57 21.48
CA CYS A 91 -7.82 7.42 20.97
C CYS A 91 -8.22 8.87 20.67
N GLY A 92 -9.51 9.24 20.80
CA GLY A 92 -9.98 10.61 20.57
C GLY A 92 -10.22 10.96 19.09
N GLY A 93 -10.11 10.03 18.17
CA GLY A 93 -10.39 10.24 16.75
C GLY A 93 -11.85 9.95 16.38
N THR A 94 -12.21 10.29 15.15
CA THR A 94 -13.50 9.95 14.55
C THR A 94 -13.27 9.23 13.24
N ILE A 95 -14.12 8.25 12.92
CA ILE A 95 -14.08 7.52 11.65
C ILE A 95 -15.47 7.44 11.04
N ASP A 96 -15.54 7.56 9.71
CA ASP A 96 -16.72 7.18 8.94
C ASP A 96 -16.49 5.78 8.38
N VAL A 97 -17.46 4.92 8.57
CA VAL A 97 -17.40 3.50 8.17
C VAL A 97 -18.55 3.21 7.21
N LEU A 98 -18.22 2.80 5.98
CA LEU A 98 -19.21 2.28 5.03
C LEU A 98 -19.49 0.81 5.39
N VAL A 99 -20.74 0.55 5.74
CA VAL A 99 -21.26 -0.79 6.03
C VAL A 99 -22.03 -1.29 4.82
N GLN A 100 -21.69 -2.49 4.37
CA GLN A 100 -22.25 -3.14 3.19
C GLN A 100 -22.78 -4.54 3.52
N PRO A 101 -23.95 -4.94 2.96
CA PRO A 101 -24.55 -6.25 3.22
C PRO A 101 -23.67 -7.41 2.76
N ASP A 102 -22.87 -7.20 1.71
CA ASP A 102 -21.97 -8.17 1.11
C ASP A 102 -20.64 -7.54 0.75
N VAL A 103 -19.61 -8.37 0.54
CA VAL A 103 -18.34 -7.93 -0.05
C VAL A 103 -18.53 -7.78 -1.56
N PRO A 104 -18.45 -6.56 -2.14
CA PRO A 104 -18.63 -6.38 -3.57
C PRO A 104 -17.67 -7.24 -4.39
N GLY A 105 -18.18 -7.94 -5.40
CA GLY A 105 -17.36 -8.81 -6.26
C GLY A 105 -16.21 -8.06 -6.93
N ALA A 106 -16.45 -6.82 -7.37
CA ALA A 106 -15.44 -5.94 -7.93
C ALA A 106 -14.25 -5.71 -6.97
N VAL A 107 -14.53 -5.49 -5.68
CA VAL A 107 -13.50 -5.28 -4.65
C VAL A 107 -12.68 -6.56 -4.42
N ALA A 108 -13.35 -7.72 -4.30
CA ALA A 108 -12.66 -8.99 -4.12
C ALA A 108 -11.78 -9.33 -5.34
N THR A 109 -12.32 -9.14 -6.56
CA THR A 109 -11.59 -9.38 -7.82
C THR A 109 -10.40 -8.42 -7.96
N ALA A 110 -10.56 -7.12 -7.68
CA ALA A 110 -9.47 -6.15 -7.74
C ALA A 110 -8.38 -6.47 -6.72
N ALA A 111 -8.76 -6.82 -5.48
CA ALA A 111 -7.82 -7.21 -4.44
C ALA A 111 -7.01 -8.45 -4.85
N ALA A 112 -7.67 -9.51 -5.35
CA ALA A 112 -7.03 -10.73 -5.82
C ALA A 112 -6.15 -10.47 -7.05
N GLY A 113 -6.65 -9.72 -8.04
CA GLY A 113 -5.95 -9.40 -9.28
C GLY A 113 -4.71 -8.53 -9.10
N SER A 114 -4.55 -7.90 -7.93
CA SER A 114 -3.37 -7.10 -7.60
C SER A 114 -2.24 -7.89 -6.93
N ILE A 115 -2.43 -9.20 -6.71
CA ILE A 115 -1.46 -10.08 -6.07
C ILE A 115 -0.69 -10.87 -7.15
N GLY A 116 0.61 -11.09 -6.89
CA GLY A 116 1.48 -11.89 -7.72
C GLY A 116 2.17 -11.14 -8.86
N PRO A 117 3.10 -11.82 -9.58
CA PRO A 117 4.02 -11.20 -10.53
C PRO A 117 3.34 -10.66 -11.80
N ARG A 118 2.11 -11.07 -12.09
CA ARG A 118 1.28 -10.55 -13.18
C ARG A 118 0.09 -9.74 -12.68
N GLY A 119 0.17 -9.29 -11.43
CA GLY A 119 -0.86 -8.44 -10.84
C GLY A 119 -1.05 -7.15 -11.63
N ARG A 120 -2.27 -6.61 -11.58
CA ARG A 120 -2.60 -5.32 -12.18
C ARG A 120 -3.06 -4.36 -11.09
N SER A 121 -2.58 -3.14 -11.15
CA SER A 121 -3.10 -2.07 -10.30
C SER A 121 -4.51 -1.72 -10.74
N VAL A 122 -5.46 -1.76 -9.81
CA VAL A 122 -6.87 -1.42 -10.04
C VAL A 122 -7.38 -0.60 -8.87
N ALA A 123 -8.13 0.46 -9.14
CA ALA A 123 -8.94 1.14 -8.15
C ALA A 123 -10.40 0.69 -8.29
N VAL A 124 -11.10 0.62 -7.16
CA VAL A 124 -12.55 0.40 -7.12
C VAL A 124 -13.18 1.62 -6.46
N ALA A 125 -13.92 2.39 -7.24
CA ALA A 125 -14.64 3.55 -6.74
C ALA A 125 -16.09 3.12 -6.43
N THR A 126 -16.47 3.21 -5.16
CA THR A 126 -17.83 2.92 -4.68
C THR A 126 -18.51 4.24 -4.34
N PRO A 127 -19.67 4.56 -4.95
CA PRO A 127 -20.41 5.74 -4.58
C PRO A 127 -20.95 5.58 -3.16
N LEU A 128 -20.76 6.61 -2.32
CA LEU A 128 -21.33 6.61 -0.98
C LEU A 128 -22.83 6.88 -1.03
N PRO A 129 -23.62 6.33 -0.07
CA PRO A 129 -25.02 6.64 0.09
C PRO A 129 -25.28 8.15 0.19
N ALA A 130 -26.40 8.62 -0.35
CA ALA A 130 -26.74 10.05 -0.38
C ALA A 130 -26.90 10.65 1.03
N ASP A 131 -27.27 9.83 2.01
CA ASP A 131 -27.39 10.16 3.43
C ASP A 131 -26.07 9.97 4.22
N ALA A 132 -24.94 9.78 3.52
CA ALA A 132 -23.66 9.68 4.20
C ALA A 132 -23.30 10.99 4.93
N PRO A 133 -22.58 10.91 6.08
CA PRO A 133 -22.13 12.09 6.80
C PRO A 133 -21.36 13.05 5.88
N PRO A 134 -21.53 14.37 6.04
CA PRO A 134 -20.72 15.33 5.29
C PRO A 134 -19.23 15.18 5.61
N ALA A 135 -18.36 15.62 4.70
CA ALA A 135 -16.92 15.55 4.89
C ALA A 135 -16.43 16.42 6.06
N GLU A 136 -17.20 17.41 6.46
CA GLU A 136 -16.93 18.26 7.61
C GLU A 136 -17.17 17.50 8.92
N PHE A 137 -16.37 17.83 9.93
CA PHE A 137 -16.51 17.24 11.26
C PHE A 137 -17.79 17.75 11.94
N GLY A 138 -18.60 16.82 12.48
CA GLY A 138 -19.84 17.16 13.21
C GLY A 138 -20.62 15.88 13.56
N ALA A 139 -21.55 16.00 14.51
CA ALA A 139 -22.47 14.94 14.84
C ALA A 139 -23.37 14.61 13.63
N HIS A 140 -23.59 13.33 13.39
CA HIS A 140 -24.45 12.86 12.31
C HIS A 140 -25.19 11.61 12.74
N GLN A 141 -26.51 11.61 12.56
CA GLN A 141 -27.31 10.41 12.75
C GLN A 141 -27.39 9.64 11.43
N PRO A 142 -27.07 8.33 11.43
CA PRO A 142 -27.15 7.55 10.20
C PRO A 142 -28.58 7.47 9.70
N GLY A 143 -28.76 7.70 8.40
CA GLY A 143 -30.03 7.54 7.73
C GLY A 143 -30.48 6.09 7.58
N ALA A 144 -31.54 5.86 6.80
CA ALA A 144 -32.05 4.52 6.51
C ALA A 144 -31.10 3.67 5.65
N GLY A 145 -30.14 4.32 4.99
CA GLY A 145 -29.28 3.73 3.98
C GLY A 145 -29.99 3.54 2.64
N GLU A 146 -29.23 3.15 1.64
CA GLU A 146 -29.74 2.85 0.30
C GLU A 146 -29.11 1.58 -0.25
N PRO A 147 -29.68 0.94 -1.29
CA PRO A 147 -29.02 -0.17 -1.95
C PRO A 147 -27.60 0.21 -2.36
N PRO A 148 -26.61 -0.71 -2.25
CA PRO A 148 -25.26 -0.42 -2.63
C PRO A 148 -25.18 0.07 -4.08
N GLY A 149 -24.59 1.24 -4.31
CA GLY A 149 -24.35 1.74 -5.65
C GLY A 149 -23.36 0.86 -6.41
N ALA A 150 -23.51 0.79 -7.74
CA ALA A 150 -22.60 0.03 -8.58
C ALA A 150 -21.18 0.62 -8.49
N PRO A 151 -20.16 -0.20 -8.19
CA PRO A 151 -18.78 0.26 -8.19
C PRO A 151 -18.25 0.47 -9.61
N VAL A 152 -17.30 1.39 -9.76
CA VAL A 152 -16.57 1.63 -11.00
C VAL A 152 -15.15 1.09 -10.85
N LEU A 153 -14.69 0.26 -11.79
CA LEU A 153 -13.32 -0.25 -11.85
C LEU A 153 -12.48 0.63 -12.74
N ILE A 154 -11.30 1.02 -12.23
CA ILE A 154 -10.44 2.01 -12.87
C ILE A 154 -9.01 1.49 -12.91
N GLY A 155 -8.42 1.53 -14.10
CA GLY A 155 -7.04 1.14 -14.33
C GLY A 155 -6.01 2.21 -13.94
N PRO A 156 -4.71 1.91 -14.05
CA PRO A 156 -3.64 2.77 -13.57
C PRO A 156 -3.48 4.08 -14.37
N ALA A 157 -3.93 4.14 -15.62
CA ALA A 157 -3.94 5.36 -16.42
C ALA A 157 -5.22 6.19 -16.25
N GLY A 158 -6.14 5.74 -15.38
CA GLY A 158 -7.43 6.39 -15.15
C GLY A 158 -8.54 5.94 -16.11
N GLU A 159 -8.26 4.93 -16.94
CA GLU A 159 -9.25 4.32 -17.80
C GLU A 159 -10.31 3.57 -16.99
N LEU A 160 -11.58 3.75 -17.33
CA LEU A 160 -12.63 2.96 -16.73
C LEU A 160 -12.64 1.57 -17.37
N LEU A 161 -12.42 0.54 -16.55
CA LEU A 161 -12.41 -0.85 -16.97
C LEU A 161 -13.81 -1.46 -16.95
N ASP A 162 -14.65 -0.98 -16.01
CA ASP A 162 -16.04 -1.38 -15.86
C ASP A 162 -16.80 -0.34 -15.05
N GLY A 163 -18.09 -0.16 -15.35
CA GLY A 163 -18.95 0.83 -14.69
C GLY A 163 -18.79 2.26 -15.24
N THR A 164 -19.60 3.18 -14.74
CA THR A 164 -19.63 4.59 -15.12
C THR A 164 -20.26 5.42 -13.99
N THR A 165 -19.94 6.69 -13.92
CA THR A 165 -20.66 7.66 -13.06
C THR A 165 -22.03 8.06 -13.63
N GLY A 166 -22.28 7.75 -14.92
CA GLY A 166 -23.45 8.19 -15.68
C GLY A 166 -23.26 9.51 -16.42
N ASP A 167 -22.09 10.15 -16.29
CA ASP A 167 -21.71 11.39 -16.94
C ASP A 167 -20.26 11.33 -17.43
N PRO A 168 -19.96 11.63 -18.71
CA PRO A 168 -18.62 11.55 -19.28
C PRO A 168 -17.59 12.44 -18.56
N ASP A 169 -17.97 13.64 -18.12
CA ASP A 169 -17.07 14.54 -17.39
C ASP A 169 -16.77 13.98 -15.99
N GLY A 170 -17.79 13.40 -15.34
CA GLY A 170 -17.66 12.68 -14.09
C GLY A 170 -16.75 11.45 -14.22
N ASP A 171 -16.88 10.68 -15.31
CA ASP A 171 -16.03 9.53 -15.59
C ASP A 171 -14.58 9.93 -15.75
N ALA A 172 -14.30 11.00 -16.51
CA ALA A 172 -12.95 11.52 -16.69
C ALA A 172 -12.35 12.05 -15.36
N ALA A 173 -13.13 12.77 -14.56
CA ALA A 173 -12.71 13.29 -13.28
C ALA A 173 -12.40 12.17 -12.26
N LEU A 174 -13.29 11.16 -12.19
CA LEU A 174 -13.12 10.00 -11.32
C LEU A 174 -11.89 9.19 -11.73
N GLY A 175 -11.71 8.94 -13.04
CA GLY A 175 -10.55 8.24 -13.57
C GLY A 175 -9.23 8.93 -13.23
N ALA A 176 -9.13 10.25 -13.47
CA ALA A 176 -7.93 11.02 -13.18
C ALA A 176 -7.61 11.06 -11.66
N ALA A 177 -8.63 11.11 -10.81
CA ALA A 177 -8.42 11.07 -9.35
C ALA A 177 -7.99 9.67 -8.88
N ALA A 178 -8.61 8.62 -9.40
CA ALA A 178 -8.30 7.24 -9.07
C ALA A 178 -6.88 6.85 -9.49
N ALA A 179 -6.39 7.32 -10.63
CA ALA A 179 -5.00 7.09 -11.06
C ALA A 179 -4.00 7.64 -10.04
N ARG A 180 -4.21 8.85 -9.52
CA ARG A 180 -3.38 9.44 -8.47
C ARG A 180 -3.46 8.66 -7.15
N ILE A 181 -4.65 8.18 -6.80
CA ILE A 181 -4.88 7.35 -5.61
C ILE A 181 -4.17 6.00 -5.73
N LEU A 182 -4.17 5.41 -6.91
CA LEU A 182 -3.40 4.19 -7.19
C LEU A 182 -1.90 4.38 -7.08
N ASP A 183 -1.38 5.51 -7.57
CA ASP A 183 0.06 5.80 -7.51
C ASP A 183 0.54 5.97 -6.06
N ASP A 184 -0.22 6.68 -5.21
CA ASP A 184 0.13 6.78 -3.79
C ASP A 184 -0.26 5.55 -2.96
N GLY A 185 -1.11 4.68 -3.50
CA GLY A 185 -1.56 3.42 -2.89
C GLY A 185 -2.36 3.59 -1.61
N ARG A 186 -3.04 4.74 -1.42
CA ARG A 186 -3.84 5.05 -0.24
C ARG A 186 -5.29 5.26 -0.64
N SER A 187 -6.17 4.37 -0.18
CA SER A 187 -7.62 4.54 -0.36
C SER A 187 -8.10 5.82 0.29
N ARG A 188 -9.08 6.50 -0.33
CA ARG A 188 -9.67 7.72 0.23
C ARG A 188 -11.03 8.03 -0.38
N THR A 189 -11.80 8.86 0.30
CA THR A 189 -13.04 9.44 -0.24
C THR A 189 -12.73 10.74 -0.98
N ILE A 190 -13.35 10.89 -2.14
CA ILE A 190 -13.27 12.09 -2.99
C ILE A 190 -14.68 12.52 -3.38
N ASP A 191 -14.85 13.79 -3.75
CA ASP A 191 -16.06 14.29 -4.38
C ASP A 191 -15.87 14.37 -5.91
N VAL A 192 -16.83 13.84 -6.64
CA VAL A 192 -16.89 13.95 -8.11
C VAL A 192 -18.30 14.32 -8.48
N ALA A 193 -18.47 15.46 -9.14
CA ALA A 193 -19.75 16.00 -9.58
C ALA A 193 -20.80 16.10 -8.45
N GLY A 194 -20.38 16.47 -7.24
CA GLY A 194 -21.25 16.62 -6.07
C GLY A 194 -21.68 15.31 -5.42
N ARG A 195 -21.07 14.21 -5.79
CA ARG A 195 -21.25 12.90 -5.16
C ARG A 195 -19.96 12.41 -4.52
N ALA A 196 -20.05 11.91 -3.29
CA ALA A 196 -18.92 11.32 -2.60
C ALA A 196 -18.67 9.88 -3.11
N TRP A 197 -17.41 9.60 -3.46
CA TRP A 197 -16.94 8.29 -3.90
C TRP A 197 -15.81 7.81 -2.99
N PHE A 198 -15.95 6.62 -2.46
CA PHE A 198 -14.83 5.96 -1.79
C PHE A 198 -14.01 5.17 -2.80
N VAL A 199 -12.75 5.56 -3.00
CA VAL A 199 -11.84 4.92 -3.94
C VAL A 199 -10.88 4.03 -3.18
N GLU A 200 -11.03 2.73 -3.35
CA GLU A 200 -10.14 1.71 -2.81
C GLU A 200 -9.01 1.45 -3.79
N ALA A 201 -7.77 1.64 -3.33
CA ALA A 201 -6.59 1.41 -4.14
C ALA A 201 -6.06 -0.02 -3.94
N PHE A 202 -5.93 -0.76 -5.04
CA PHE A 202 -5.28 -2.06 -5.11
C PHE A 202 -4.06 -1.98 -6.04
N PRO A 203 -2.98 -1.25 -5.65
CA PRO A 203 -1.76 -1.18 -6.45
C PRO A 203 -1.11 -2.56 -6.52
N VAL A 204 -0.36 -2.87 -7.56
CA VAL A 204 0.46 -4.10 -7.61
C VAL A 204 1.34 -4.18 -6.36
N ARG A 205 1.54 -5.41 -5.86
CA ARG A 205 2.46 -5.65 -4.75
C ARG A 205 3.85 -5.13 -5.15
N PRO A 206 4.46 -4.23 -4.35
CA PRO A 206 5.78 -3.73 -4.67
C PRO A 206 6.78 -4.88 -4.60
N ARG A 207 7.80 -4.85 -5.44
CA ARG A 207 8.85 -5.85 -5.44
C ARG A 207 10.17 -5.23 -5.00
N LEU A 208 10.89 -5.95 -4.15
CA LEU A 208 12.27 -5.65 -3.77
C LEU A 208 13.21 -6.65 -4.43
N VAL A 209 14.04 -6.17 -5.32
CA VAL A 209 15.11 -6.92 -5.95
C VAL A 209 16.41 -6.61 -5.21
N VAL A 210 16.96 -7.60 -4.54
CA VAL A 210 18.22 -7.51 -3.80
C VAL A 210 19.34 -8.12 -4.64
N VAL A 211 20.27 -7.30 -5.07
CA VAL A 211 21.44 -7.69 -5.85
C VAL A 211 22.62 -7.92 -4.90
N GLY A 212 23.00 -9.18 -4.75
CA GLY A 212 24.04 -9.63 -3.81
C GLY A 212 23.47 -10.43 -2.63
N ALA A 213 23.72 -11.73 -2.61
CA ALA A 213 23.27 -12.67 -1.57
C ALA A 213 24.15 -12.61 -0.31
N VAL A 214 24.27 -11.43 0.29
CA VAL A 214 25.09 -11.15 1.49
C VAL A 214 24.27 -11.24 2.77
N GLU A 215 24.89 -11.11 3.95
CA GLU A 215 24.20 -11.27 5.23
C GLU A 215 23.10 -10.20 5.46
N VAL A 216 23.35 -8.96 5.06
CA VAL A 216 22.34 -7.88 5.12
C VAL A 216 21.07 -8.24 4.33
N ALA A 217 21.22 -8.93 3.18
CA ALA A 217 20.09 -9.33 2.34
C ALA A 217 19.10 -10.23 3.07
N ARG A 218 19.55 -11.09 3.99
CA ARG A 218 18.66 -11.98 4.77
C ARG A 218 17.69 -11.21 5.66
N SER A 219 18.18 -10.22 6.38
CA SER A 219 17.32 -9.37 7.22
C SER A 219 16.46 -8.46 6.38
N LEU A 220 17.00 -7.93 5.27
CA LEU A 220 16.26 -7.06 4.36
C LEU A 220 15.06 -7.79 3.72
N VAL A 221 15.21 -9.04 3.30
CA VAL A 221 14.13 -9.90 2.80
C VAL A 221 13.02 -10.05 3.84
N ARG A 222 13.38 -10.34 5.11
CA ARG A 222 12.38 -10.46 6.19
C ARG A 222 11.60 -9.17 6.41
N TYR A 223 12.27 -8.04 6.54
CA TYR A 223 11.59 -6.75 6.71
C TYR A 223 10.72 -6.38 5.51
N ALA A 224 11.19 -6.65 4.29
CA ALA A 224 10.42 -6.38 3.09
C ALA A 224 9.13 -7.23 3.03
N ARG A 225 9.19 -8.49 3.41
CA ARG A 225 8.01 -9.37 3.46
C ARG A 225 6.97 -8.90 4.47
N GLU A 226 7.40 -8.54 5.69
CA GLU A 226 6.50 -7.95 6.71
C GLU A 226 5.81 -6.68 6.20
N LEU A 227 6.46 -5.93 5.32
CA LEU A 227 5.92 -4.73 4.68
C LEU A 227 5.16 -5.00 3.38
N GLY A 228 4.94 -6.29 3.04
CA GLY A 228 4.13 -6.71 1.90
C GLY A 228 4.84 -6.65 0.55
N TYR A 229 6.17 -6.60 0.49
CA TYR A 229 6.93 -6.69 -0.77
C TYR A 229 7.04 -8.13 -1.25
N GLU A 230 6.99 -8.35 -2.57
CA GLU A 230 7.58 -9.52 -3.20
C GLU A 230 9.10 -9.37 -3.14
N THR A 231 9.81 -10.42 -2.76
CA THR A 231 11.25 -10.39 -2.56
C THR A 231 11.98 -11.28 -3.55
N VAL A 232 13.01 -10.74 -4.18
CA VAL A 232 13.88 -11.46 -5.11
C VAL A 232 15.32 -11.24 -4.72
N VAL A 233 16.11 -12.31 -4.62
CA VAL A 233 17.56 -12.24 -4.43
C VAL A 233 18.25 -12.67 -5.71
N VAL A 234 19.13 -11.82 -6.22
CA VAL A 234 19.94 -12.04 -7.42
C VAL A 234 21.42 -12.09 -7.05
N ASP A 235 22.11 -13.16 -7.39
CA ASP A 235 23.57 -13.28 -7.24
C ASP A 235 24.11 -14.29 -8.26
N GLY A 236 25.18 -13.94 -8.96
CA GLY A 236 25.83 -14.85 -9.93
C GLY A 236 26.52 -16.06 -9.29
N ARG A 237 26.68 -16.07 -7.96
CA ARG A 237 27.36 -17.14 -7.22
C ARG A 237 26.35 -18.12 -6.62
N ALA A 238 26.19 -19.28 -7.24
CA ALA A 238 25.23 -20.30 -6.80
C ALA A 238 25.40 -20.73 -5.33
N SER A 239 26.63 -20.70 -4.79
CA SER A 239 26.90 -21.06 -3.39
C SER A 239 26.44 -20.00 -2.37
N PHE A 240 26.10 -18.79 -2.81
CA PHE A 240 25.61 -17.71 -1.97
C PHE A 240 24.07 -17.57 -2.05
N ALA A 241 23.50 -17.72 -3.23
CA ALA A 241 22.07 -17.60 -3.49
C ALA A 241 21.39 -18.98 -3.38
N THR A 242 21.21 -19.44 -2.14
CA THR A 242 20.62 -20.77 -1.87
C THR A 242 19.35 -20.67 -0.99
N PRO A 243 18.40 -21.61 -1.14
CA PRO A 243 17.19 -21.66 -0.30
C PRO A 243 17.50 -21.78 1.20
N GLU A 244 18.57 -22.47 1.56
CA GLU A 244 18.96 -22.62 2.98
C GLU A 244 19.40 -21.30 3.60
N ARG A 245 20.03 -20.42 2.82
CA ARG A 245 20.43 -19.08 3.28
C ARG A 245 19.27 -18.07 3.24
N PHE A 246 18.34 -18.27 2.35
CA PHE A 246 17.19 -17.39 2.13
C PHE A 246 15.85 -18.15 2.15
N PRO A 247 15.50 -18.81 3.28
CA PRO A 247 14.31 -19.66 3.33
C PRO A 247 12.99 -18.87 3.19
N GLU A 248 13.03 -17.56 3.40
CA GLU A 248 11.83 -16.71 3.39
C GLU A 248 11.70 -15.88 2.10
N VAL A 249 12.66 -15.95 1.18
CA VAL A 249 12.58 -15.19 -0.07
C VAL A 249 11.55 -15.79 -1.03
N ASP A 250 10.81 -14.94 -1.74
CA ASP A 250 9.84 -15.44 -2.72
C ASP A 250 10.54 -16.06 -3.95
N ARG A 251 11.67 -15.48 -4.38
CA ARG A 251 12.44 -15.98 -5.54
C ARG A 251 13.95 -15.81 -5.37
N ILE A 252 14.72 -16.79 -5.82
CA ILE A 252 16.19 -16.72 -5.97
C ILE A 252 16.52 -16.85 -7.44
N ILE A 253 17.39 -15.97 -7.94
CA ILE A 253 17.89 -16.02 -9.31
C ILE A 253 19.42 -16.05 -9.28
N VAL A 254 19.98 -17.15 -9.80
CA VAL A 254 21.42 -17.32 -9.96
C VAL A 254 21.77 -16.89 -11.39
N ALA A 255 22.02 -15.61 -11.57
CA ALA A 255 22.35 -15.00 -12.86
C ALA A 255 23.09 -13.67 -12.68
N TRP A 256 23.61 -13.12 -13.77
CA TRP A 256 24.07 -11.74 -13.80
C TRP A 256 22.87 -10.77 -13.76
N PRO A 257 23.04 -9.53 -13.27
CA PRO A 257 21.93 -8.59 -13.09
C PRO A 257 21.13 -8.29 -14.37
N ASP A 258 21.78 -8.13 -15.50
CA ASP A 258 21.16 -7.88 -16.81
C ASP A 258 20.21 -9.03 -17.20
N GLU A 259 20.68 -10.26 -17.16
CA GLU A 259 19.88 -11.47 -17.42
C GLU A 259 18.72 -11.59 -16.42
N ALA A 260 19.00 -11.36 -15.13
CA ALA A 260 18.00 -11.44 -14.07
C ALA A 260 16.91 -10.37 -14.22
N PHE A 261 17.28 -9.14 -14.57
CA PHE A 261 16.33 -8.03 -14.70
C PHE A 261 15.46 -8.18 -15.95
N GLU A 262 15.98 -8.74 -17.02
CA GLU A 262 15.18 -9.11 -18.19
C GLU A 262 14.17 -10.20 -17.83
N ALA A 263 14.61 -11.29 -17.21
CA ALA A 263 13.74 -12.41 -16.82
C ALA A 263 12.67 -12.03 -15.78
N LEU A 264 12.94 -11.01 -14.96
CA LEU A 264 12.01 -10.47 -13.97
C LEU A 264 11.07 -9.41 -14.52
N ASP A 265 11.34 -8.88 -15.71
CA ASP A 265 10.69 -7.67 -16.22
C ASP A 265 10.71 -6.55 -15.17
N VAL A 266 11.93 -6.22 -14.70
CA VAL A 266 12.15 -5.18 -13.68
C VAL A 266 11.74 -3.82 -14.23
N GLY A 267 11.03 -3.00 -13.43
CA GLY A 267 10.50 -1.73 -13.91
C GLY A 267 10.06 -0.75 -12.81
N PRO A 268 9.15 0.19 -13.12
CA PRO A 268 8.81 1.34 -12.27
C PRO A 268 8.23 1.01 -10.89
N ASN A 269 7.70 -0.19 -10.69
CA ASN A 269 7.15 -0.62 -9.39
C ASN A 269 8.20 -1.26 -8.47
N ASP A 270 9.42 -1.43 -8.96
CA ASP A 270 10.47 -2.16 -8.27
C ASP A 270 11.40 -1.23 -7.48
N ALA A 271 11.83 -1.73 -6.33
CA ALA A 271 12.96 -1.20 -5.59
C ALA A 271 14.15 -2.12 -5.77
N VAL A 272 15.30 -1.58 -6.12
CA VAL A 272 16.55 -2.33 -6.33
C VAL A 272 17.56 -1.93 -5.26
N ALA A 273 17.94 -2.90 -4.43
CA ALA A 273 18.95 -2.74 -3.39
C ALA A 273 20.23 -3.51 -3.77
N ILE A 274 21.30 -2.80 -4.11
CA ILE A 274 22.58 -3.36 -4.52
C ILE A 274 23.47 -3.43 -3.29
N LEU A 275 23.71 -4.64 -2.81
CA LEU A 275 24.40 -4.95 -1.56
C LEU A 275 25.74 -5.66 -1.79
N SER A 276 26.13 -5.97 -3.03
CA SER A 276 27.44 -6.50 -3.36
C SER A 276 28.50 -5.39 -3.30
N HIS A 277 29.75 -5.74 -3.33
CA HIS A 277 30.88 -4.82 -3.35
C HIS A 277 31.74 -5.00 -4.62
N ASP A 278 31.22 -5.73 -5.60
CA ASP A 278 31.91 -6.00 -6.86
C ASP A 278 31.38 -5.04 -7.95
N PRO A 279 32.21 -4.07 -8.42
CA PRO A 279 31.80 -3.14 -9.48
C PRO A 279 31.31 -3.81 -10.75
N LYS A 280 31.83 -5.00 -11.10
CA LYS A 280 31.42 -5.75 -12.29
C LYS A 280 29.98 -6.26 -12.19
N PHE A 281 29.48 -6.40 -10.98
CA PHE A 281 28.11 -6.84 -10.69
C PHE A 281 27.21 -5.64 -10.37
N ASP A 282 27.72 -4.70 -9.56
CA ASP A 282 26.97 -3.53 -9.08
C ASP A 282 26.59 -2.56 -10.21
N GLU A 283 27.56 -2.24 -11.07
CA GLU A 283 27.37 -1.20 -12.08
C GLU A 283 26.37 -1.58 -13.17
N PRO A 284 26.41 -2.78 -13.77
CA PRO A 284 25.35 -3.24 -14.66
C PRO A 284 23.97 -3.23 -14.00
N ALA A 285 23.86 -3.65 -12.72
CA ALA A 285 22.60 -3.60 -11.99
C ALA A 285 22.04 -2.18 -11.83
N ILE A 286 22.91 -1.19 -11.53
CA ILE A 286 22.52 0.21 -11.41
C ILE A 286 22.05 0.75 -12.76
N VAL A 287 22.83 0.54 -13.82
CA VAL A 287 22.54 1.01 -15.17
C VAL A 287 21.19 0.47 -15.65
N GLU A 288 20.98 -0.82 -15.52
CA GLU A 288 19.72 -1.46 -15.92
C GLU A 288 18.55 -0.97 -15.06
N ALA A 289 18.69 -0.86 -13.74
CA ALA A 289 17.64 -0.38 -12.87
C ALA A 289 17.21 1.06 -13.20
N ILE A 290 18.16 1.93 -13.49
CA ILE A 290 17.88 3.33 -13.89
C ILE A 290 17.20 3.39 -15.25
N ARG A 291 17.72 2.69 -16.27
CA ARG A 291 17.14 2.65 -17.62
C ARG A 291 15.72 2.09 -17.65
N ARG A 292 15.41 1.15 -16.77
CA ARG A 292 14.07 0.57 -16.61
C ARG A 292 13.15 1.41 -15.75
N GLY A 293 13.62 2.56 -15.24
CA GLY A 293 12.83 3.50 -14.46
C GLY A 293 12.42 2.98 -13.09
N CYS A 294 13.23 2.13 -12.46
CA CYS A 294 12.94 1.61 -11.12
C CYS A 294 12.68 2.74 -10.13
N ARG A 295 11.66 2.56 -9.30
CA ARG A 295 11.22 3.57 -8.33
C ARG A 295 12.28 3.93 -7.28
N TYR A 296 13.12 2.98 -6.96
CA TYR A 296 14.22 3.14 -6.01
C TYR A 296 15.44 2.34 -6.47
N VAL A 297 16.59 2.98 -6.48
CA VAL A 297 17.88 2.32 -6.77
C VAL A 297 18.85 2.77 -5.69
N GLY A 298 19.27 1.84 -4.84
CA GLY A 298 20.20 2.12 -3.76
C GLY A 298 21.40 1.16 -3.76
N ALA A 299 22.58 1.67 -3.42
CA ALA A 299 23.79 0.87 -3.45
C ALA A 299 24.68 1.10 -2.22
N VAL A 300 25.19 0.02 -1.64
CA VAL A 300 26.18 0.07 -0.56
C VAL A 300 27.49 0.70 -1.01
N GLY A 301 28.26 1.19 -0.06
CA GLY A 301 29.61 1.67 -0.28
C GLY A 301 29.90 2.96 0.49
N SER A 302 31.19 3.16 0.80
CA SER A 302 31.67 4.37 1.46
C SER A 302 31.51 5.61 0.56
N ARG A 303 31.70 6.80 1.12
CA ARG A 303 31.74 8.06 0.33
C ARG A 303 32.73 7.99 -0.83
N LYS A 304 33.91 7.38 -0.60
CA LYS A 304 34.91 7.15 -1.65
C LYS A 304 34.38 6.23 -2.73
N THR A 305 33.80 5.10 -2.34
CA THR A 305 33.19 4.13 -3.28
C THR A 305 32.11 4.80 -4.14
N GLN A 306 31.30 5.68 -3.55
CA GLN A 306 30.26 6.40 -4.29
C GLN A 306 30.86 7.40 -5.29
N SER A 307 31.94 8.09 -4.92
CA SER A 307 32.65 8.99 -5.85
C SER A 307 33.21 8.24 -7.05
N ASP A 308 33.93 7.13 -6.80
CA ASP A 308 34.53 6.29 -7.85
C ASP A 308 33.44 5.67 -8.74
N ARG A 309 32.32 5.22 -8.15
CA ARG A 309 31.15 4.69 -8.88
C ARG A 309 30.54 5.70 -9.82
N ARG A 310 30.37 6.97 -9.38
CA ARG A 310 29.84 8.02 -10.25
C ARG A 310 30.68 8.21 -11.52
N ALA A 311 32.00 8.16 -11.42
CA ALA A 311 32.86 8.25 -12.60
C ALA A 311 32.60 7.09 -13.57
N ARG A 312 32.55 5.85 -13.06
CA ARG A 312 32.32 4.67 -13.90
C ARG A 312 30.90 4.62 -14.49
N LEU A 313 29.89 5.13 -13.79
CA LEU A 313 28.53 5.24 -14.35
C LEU A 313 28.43 6.26 -15.49
N ARG A 314 29.20 7.37 -15.43
CA ARG A 314 29.35 8.27 -16.58
C ARG A 314 30.02 7.59 -17.77
N ASP A 315 31.09 6.83 -17.51
CA ASP A 315 31.78 6.05 -18.55
C ASP A 315 30.86 4.99 -19.18
N ALA A 316 29.86 4.48 -18.40
CA ALA A 316 28.83 3.57 -18.87
C ALA A 316 27.66 4.30 -19.60
N GLY A 317 27.74 5.63 -19.73
CA GLY A 317 26.81 6.45 -20.53
C GLY A 317 25.57 6.95 -19.78
N LEU A 318 25.57 6.96 -18.42
CA LEU A 318 24.52 7.63 -17.66
C LEU A 318 24.83 9.12 -17.51
N GLU A 319 23.77 9.93 -17.59
CA GLU A 319 23.86 11.37 -17.34
C GLU A 319 23.88 11.68 -15.82
N ASP A 320 24.37 12.87 -15.44
CA ASP A 320 24.43 13.28 -14.03
C ASP A 320 23.06 13.31 -13.35
N ALA A 321 22.01 13.64 -14.09
CA ALA A 321 20.63 13.57 -13.60
C ALA A 321 20.22 12.13 -13.24
N GLU A 322 20.54 11.17 -14.07
CA GLU A 322 20.27 9.74 -13.84
C GLU A 322 21.10 9.20 -12.66
N ILE A 323 22.39 9.56 -12.62
CA ILE A 323 23.29 9.16 -11.52
C ILE A 323 22.81 9.73 -10.17
N SER A 324 22.17 10.88 -10.15
CA SER A 324 21.62 11.50 -8.94
C SER A 324 20.44 10.70 -8.34
N LEU A 325 19.77 9.86 -9.11
CA LEU A 325 18.71 8.97 -8.64
C LEU A 325 19.23 7.83 -7.77
N VAL A 326 20.53 7.50 -7.89
CA VAL A 326 21.15 6.42 -7.10
C VAL A 326 21.35 6.87 -5.66
N ARG A 327 20.69 6.18 -4.73
CA ARG A 327 20.86 6.35 -3.28
C ARG A 327 22.15 5.69 -2.83
N GLY A 328 23.14 6.49 -2.48
CA GLY A 328 24.44 5.96 -2.06
C GLY A 328 25.21 6.92 -1.14
N PRO A 329 25.59 6.46 0.04
CA PRO A 329 25.37 5.14 0.65
C PRO A 329 23.89 4.83 0.86
N ILE A 330 23.48 3.57 0.62
CA ILE A 330 22.08 3.12 0.79
C ILE A 330 21.64 3.14 2.26
N GLY A 331 20.43 3.58 2.53
CA GLY A 331 19.80 3.54 3.84
C GLY A 331 19.84 4.88 4.58
N LEU A 332 18.92 5.03 5.55
CA LEU A 332 18.90 6.17 6.47
C LEU A 332 20.05 6.06 7.48
N ASP A 333 20.58 7.19 7.93
CA ASP A 333 21.60 7.23 8.99
C ASP A 333 20.96 6.92 10.37
N LEU A 334 20.95 5.64 10.72
CA LEU A 334 20.50 5.16 12.04
C LEU A 334 21.66 4.89 13.00
N GLY A 335 22.93 5.06 12.55
CA GLY A 335 24.13 4.83 13.37
C GLY A 335 24.47 3.35 13.59
N GLY A 336 23.61 2.42 13.17
CA GLY A 336 23.81 0.97 13.29
C GLY A 336 24.85 0.44 12.33
N ARG A 337 25.51 -0.70 12.71
CA ARG A 337 26.50 -1.38 11.89
C ARG A 337 26.25 -2.87 11.72
N ASP A 338 25.37 -3.45 12.51
CA ASP A 338 24.97 -4.84 12.34
C ASP A 338 24.19 -5.06 11.04
N PRO A 339 24.28 -6.25 10.44
CA PRO A 339 23.54 -6.58 9.23
C PRO A 339 22.04 -6.32 9.33
N ALA A 340 21.41 -6.60 10.48
CA ALA A 340 20.00 -6.34 10.69
C ALA A 340 19.67 -4.85 10.79
N GLU A 341 20.51 -4.07 11.50
CA GLU A 341 20.35 -2.61 11.60
C GLU A 341 20.56 -1.92 10.25
N THR A 342 21.56 -2.37 9.48
CA THR A 342 21.78 -1.90 8.11
C THR A 342 20.57 -2.22 7.24
N ALA A 343 20.03 -3.42 7.31
CA ALA A 343 18.82 -3.80 6.57
C ALA A 343 17.60 -2.96 6.96
N LEU A 344 17.45 -2.63 8.25
CA LEU A 344 16.39 -1.73 8.73
C LEU A 344 16.55 -0.33 8.14
N ALA A 345 17.78 0.22 8.16
CA ALA A 345 18.09 1.53 7.56
C ALA A 345 17.73 1.57 6.06
N VAL A 346 18.10 0.53 5.31
CA VAL A 346 17.78 0.37 3.90
C VAL A 346 16.26 0.31 3.69
N MET A 347 15.56 -0.52 4.45
CA MET A 347 14.11 -0.66 4.31
C MET A 347 13.36 0.61 4.69
N ALA A 348 13.82 1.33 5.72
CA ALA A 348 13.26 2.60 6.11
C ALA A 348 13.40 3.66 5.00
N GLU A 349 14.54 3.73 4.31
CA GLU A 349 14.72 4.63 3.16
C GLU A 349 13.83 4.26 1.99
N ILE A 350 13.69 2.95 1.66
CA ILE A 350 12.79 2.47 0.62
C ILE A 350 11.34 2.87 0.92
N VAL A 351 10.89 2.68 2.17
CA VAL A 351 9.54 3.08 2.60
C VAL A 351 9.37 4.59 2.52
N ALA A 352 10.35 5.37 3.01
CA ALA A 352 10.30 6.83 2.96
C ALA A 352 10.23 7.33 1.50
N SER A 353 11.06 6.80 0.61
CA SER A 353 11.03 7.12 -0.82
C SER A 353 9.67 6.80 -1.45
N ARG A 354 9.11 5.63 -1.16
CA ARG A 354 7.82 5.20 -1.70
C ARG A 354 6.64 6.04 -1.19
N ARG A 355 6.70 6.50 0.06
CA ARG A 355 5.60 7.18 0.74
C ARG A 355 5.75 8.69 0.81
N GLY A 356 6.83 9.25 0.23
CA GLY A 356 7.14 10.68 0.32
C GLY A 356 7.50 11.14 1.73
N GLY A 357 8.02 10.22 2.55
CA GLY A 357 8.47 10.53 3.91
C GLY A 357 9.85 11.20 3.89
N SER A 358 10.11 12.08 4.86
CA SER A 358 11.40 12.78 5.00
C SER A 358 12.50 11.94 5.65
N GLY A 359 12.14 10.87 6.37
CA GLY A 359 13.08 10.09 7.17
C GLY A 359 13.53 10.76 8.48
N ILE A 360 13.06 11.98 8.77
CA ILE A 360 13.36 12.67 10.04
C ILE A 360 12.39 12.25 11.15
N PRO A 361 12.75 12.41 12.44
CA PRO A 361 11.84 12.14 13.56
C PRO A 361 10.54 12.94 13.45
N MET A 362 9.40 12.31 13.73
CA MET A 362 8.07 12.94 13.62
C MET A 362 7.96 14.26 14.40
N ARG A 363 8.55 14.32 15.61
CA ARG A 363 8.57 15.54 16.43
C ARG A 363 9.26 16.71 15.74
N GLU A 364 10.32 16.46 14.99
CA GLU A 364 11.09 17.51 14.29
C GLU A 364 10.31 18.01 13.06
N ARG A 365 9.64 17.11 12.36
CA ARG A 365 8.75 17.48 11.25
C ARG A 365 7.61 18.36 11.72
N LEU A 366 6.92 17.98 12.82
CA LEU A 366 5.83 18.77 13.38
C LEU A 366 6.30 20.14 13.86
N ALA A 367 7.50 20.22 14.47
CA ALA A 367 8.08 21.50 14.88
C ALA A 367 8.37 22.42 13.68
N ALA A 368 8.87 21.86 12.57
CA ALA A 368 9.12 22.61 11.33
C ALA A 368 7.81 23.10 10.67
N GLU A 369 6.78 22.27 10.64
CA GLU A 369 5.45 22.62 10.12
C GLU A 369 4.81 23.76 10.93
N LEU A 370 4.88 23.70 12.27
CA LEU A 370 4.39 24.77 13.17
C LEU A 370 5.17 26.08 12.98
N ALA A 371 6.49 26.01 12.80
CA ALA A 371 7.32 27.17 12.55
C ALA A 371 7.08 27.82 11.17
N ALA A 372 6.63 27.06 10.19
CA ALA A 372 6.29 27.57 8.85
C ALA A 372 4.88 28.16 8.77
N ALA A 373 4.00 27.83 9.71
CA ALA A 373 2.60 28.30 9.77
C ALA A 373 2.39 29.57 10.61
N GLY A 374 3.39 30.03 11.38
CA GLY A 374 3.42 31.26 12.18
C GLY A 374 4.33 32.31 11.59
#